data_ca8a413f7603d7bc6a1f15c4a48c4e1e
#
_entry.id   ca8a413f7603d7bc6a1f15c4a48c4e1e
#
_cell.length_a   1.000
_cell.length_b   1.000
_cell.length_c   1.000
_cell.angle_alpha   90.00
_cell.angle_beta   90.00
_cell.angle_gamma   90.00
#
_symmetry.space_group_name_H-M   'P 1'
#
loop_
_entity.id
_entity.type
_entity.pdbx_description
1 polymer ?
#
loop_
_entity_poly.entity_id
_entity_poly.type
_entity_poly.pdbx_seq_one_letter_code
_entity_poly.pdbx_strand_id
1 'polypeptide(L)'
;MTDPRHAYATDHGRYYRDPAGGPDLVSVTNVLSAGVAKFALVPWAVKLTAEYCVDNRIEVARRATRDRNQLLKDIKAVHVNVRDRAAYLGTRIHHRAEKMALLAPFEPDTEVDPYARQLTLFWQRWDVDLDEDIVAAEITFAHRRLGYAGTGDVMILLRTGWRRIKGRRTKQLWLIDYKTSATRPASSVYPENAMQLAALRFAECVWLPDDTDGQVPPIQRTGILNLRQRSHALVPMPGNRRAHRAFRGALETTKWLHAAPTTYPALLPPPAEQQPTRKAA
;
A
#
# COMPACT_ATOMS: atom_id res chain seq x y z
N MET A 1 -10.79 -2.10 11.86
CA MET A 1 -10.46 -1.83 10.44
C MET A 1 -11.73 -2.11 9.66
N THR A 2 -12.39 -1.11 9.14
CA THR A 2 -13.32 -1.38 8.05
C THR A 2 -12.44 -1.72 6.86
N ASP A 3 -12.26 -3.02 6.60
CA ASP A 3 -11.67 -3.41 5.32
C ASP A 3 -12.55 -2.83 4.21
N PRO A 4 -11.96 -2.38 3.11
CA PRO A 4 -12.74 -1.94 1.97
C PRO A 4 -13.78 -3.00 1.63
N ARG A 5 -15.00 -2.58 1.33
CA ARG A 5 -16.07 -3.50 0.94
C ARG A 5 -15.55 -4.45 -0.14
N HIS A 6 -15.85 -5.73 -0.03
CA HIS A 6 -15.35 -6.80 -0.89
C HIS A 6 -13.87 -7.18 -0.74
N ALA A 7 -13.06 -6.49 0.08
CA ALA A 7 -11.70 -6.91 0.34
C ALA A 7 -11.66 -8.06 1.36
N TYR A 8 -10.76 -9.02 1.16
CA TYR A 8 -10.53 -10.12 2.08
C TYR A 8 -9.08 -10.58 2.04
N ALA A 9 -8.64 -11.28 3.09
CA ALA A 9 -7.28 -11.80 3.21
C ALA A 9 -7.20 -13.24 2.72
N THR A 10 -6.10 -13.58 2.05
CA THR A 10 -5.70 -14.94 1.64
C THR A 10 -4.28 -15.21 2.10
N ASP A 11 -3.77 -16.43 1.92
CA ASP A 11 -2.36 -16.78 2.14
C ASP A 11 -1.41 -15.98 1.24
N HIS A 12 -1.92 -15.49 0.11
CA HIS A 12 -1.21 -14.64 -0.84
C HIS A 12 -1.45 -13.14 -0.62
N GLY A 13 -2.04 -12.73 0.50
CA GLY A 13 -2.33 -11.34 0.84
C GLY A 13 -3.76 -10.92 0.51
N ARG A 14 -4.00 -9.61 0.34
CA ARG A 14 -5.34 -9.06 0.14
C ARG A 14 -5.83 -9.24 -1.31
N TYR A 15 -7.08 -9.68 -1.43
CA TYR A 15 -7.84 -9.77 -2.68
C TYR A 15 -9.17 -9.03 -2.54
N TYR A 16 -9.83 -8.81 -3.67
CA TYR A 16 -11.18 -8.26 -3.75
C TYR A 16 -12.09 -9.25 -4.48
N ARG A 17 -13.25 -9.53 -3.87
CA ARG A 17 -14.31 -10.28 -4.52
C ARG A 17 -15.04 -9.37 -5.48
N ASP A 18 -15.17 -9.78 -6.75
CA ASP A 18 -15.89 -8.99 -7.74
C ASP A 18 -17.40 -9.03 -7.44
N PRO A 19 -18.07 -7.89 -7.17
CA PRO A 19 -19.52 -7.89 -6.92
C PRO A 19 -20.34 -8.37 -8.11
N ALA A 20 -19.81 -8.29 -9.35
CA ALA A 20 -20.45 -8.84 -10.53
C ALA A 20 -20.29 -10.37 -10.69
N GLY A 21 -19.63 -11.06 -9.75
CA GLY A 21 -19.47 -12.52 -9.75
C GLY A 21 -18.33 -13.03 -10.64
N GLY A 22 -17.40 -12.16 -11.05
CA GLY A 22 -16.20 -12.53 -11.78
C GLY A 22 -15.11 -13.16 -10.89
N PRO A 23 -13.92 -13.45 -11.47
CA PRO A 23 -12.77 -13.92 -10.71
C PRO A 23 -12.31 -12.89 -9.67
N ASP A 24 -11.77 -13.37 -8.56
CA ASP A 24 -11.17 -12.50 -7.53
C ASP A 24 -10.02 -11.67 -8.09
N LEU A 25 -9.94 -10.42 -7.67
CA LEU A 25 -8.97 -9.44 -8.13
C LEU A 25 -7.88 -9.22 -7.07
N VAL A 26 -6.61 -9.35 -7.46
CA VAL A 26 -5.51 -9.09 -6.54
C VAL A 26 -5.45 -7.60 -6.17
N SER A 27 -5.21 -7.29 -4.89
CA SER A 27 -5.14 -5.88 -4.49
C SER A 27 -3.89 -5.19 -5.04
N VAL A 28 -4.03 -3.91 -5.43
CA VAL A 28 -2.89 -3.05 -5.85
C VAL A 28 -1.78 -3.05 -4.80
N THR A 29 -2.12 -2.99 -3.52
CA THR A 29 -1.14 -3.02 -2.42
C THR A 29 -0.39 -4.35 -2.36
N ASN A 30 -1.09 -5.47 -2.60
CA ASN A 30 -0.49 -6.80 -2.64
C ASN A 30 0.46 -6.94 -3.83
N VAL A 31 0.06 -6.49 -5.02
CA VAL A 31 0.93 -6.42 -6.21
C VAL A 31 2.23 -5.68 -5.91
N LEU A 32 2.16 -4.51 -5.28
CA LEU A 32 3.35 -3.73 -4.94
C LEU A 32 4.18 -4.35 -3.82
N SER A 33 3.57 -5.19 -2.97
CA SER A 33 4.29 -5.89 -1.92
C SER A 33 5.04 -7.11 -2.42
N ALA A 34 4.47 -7.86 -3.36
CA ALA A 34 5.04 -9.09 -3.91
C ALA A 34 5.91 -8.83 -5.14
N GLY A 35 5.49 -7.90 -6.03
CA GLY A 35 6.13 -7.69 -7.33
C GLY A 35 7.18 -6.58 -7.37
N VAL A 36 7.38 -5.80 -6.29
CA VAL A 36 8.35 -4.69 -6.24
C VAL A 36 9.34 -4.90 -5.09
N ALA A 37 10.63 -4.96 -5.42
CA ALA A 37 11.68 -5.09 -4.42
C ALA A 37 11.75 -3.85 -3.50
N LYS A 38 11.73 -4.08 -2.20
CA LYS A 38 11.81 -3.04 -1.17
C LYS A 38 13.19 -3.07 -0.51
N PHE A 39 14.21 -2.62 -1.21
CA PHE A 39 15.62 -2.69 -0.78
C PHE A 39 15.88 -2.07 0.60
N ALA A 40 15.11 -1.08 1.01
CA ALA A 40 15.28 -0.42 2.31
C ALA A 40 14.79 -1.28 3.51
N LEU A 41 13.98 -2.31 3.29
CA LEU A 41 13.39 -3.08 4.41
C LEU A 41 14.42 -3.93 5.14
N VAL A 42 15.35 -4.57 4.45
CA VAL A 42 16.35 -5.43 5.08
C VAL A 42 17.31 -4.60 5.95
N PRO A 43 17.96 -3.52 5.44
CA PRO A 43 18.80 -2.68 6.29
C PRO A 43 18.03 -2.06 7.47
N TRP A 44 16.77 -1.67 7.27
CA TRP A 44 15.93 -1.15 8.32
C TRP A 44 15.65 -2.20 9.42
N ALA A 45 15.28 -3.43 9.04
CA ALA A 45 15.02 -4.51 9.99
C ALA A 45 16.28 -4.86 10.79
N VAL A 46 17.45 -4.97 10.11
CA VAL A 46 18.74 -5.23 10.74
C VAL A 46 19.08 -4.13 11.75
N LYS A 47 18.91 -2.85 11.36
CA LYS A 47 19.15 -1.71 12.24
C LYS A 47 18.31 -1.80 13.52
N LEU A 48 16.99 -1.98 13.41
CA LEU A 48 16.10 -2.06 14.57
C LEU A 48 16.46 -3.22 15.49
N THR A 49 16.81 -4.37 14.93
CA THR A 49 17.20 -5.55 15.69
C THR A 49 18.52 -5.32 16.43
N ALA A 50 19.51 -4.69 15.78
CA ALA A 50 20.78 -4.36 16.40
C ALA A 50 20.62 -3.31 17.52
N GLU A 51 19.86 -2.24 17.28
CA GLU A 51 19.56 -1.22 18.29
C GLU A 51 18.88 -1.85 19.51
N TYR A 52 17.87 -2.70 19.32
CA TYR A 52 17.22 -3.43 20.41
C TYR A 52 18.23 -4.24 21.26
N CYS A 53 19.14 -4.98 20.61
CA CYS A 53 20.13 -5.78 21.34
C CYS A 53 21.11 -4.92 22.14
N VAL A 54 21.53 -3.78 21.60
CA VAL A 54 22.44 -2.84 22.28
C VAL A 54 21.75 -2.15 23.47
N ASP A 55 20.54 -1.64 23.24
CA ASP A 55 19.78 -0.91 24.24
C ASP A 55 19.35 -1.81 25.42
N ASN A 56 19.07 -3.09 25.13
CA ASN A 56 18.64 -4.09 26.11
C ASN A 56 19.75 -5.09 26.47
N ARG A 57 21.04 -4.76 26.29
CA ARG A 57 22.19 -5.68 26.41
C ARG A 57 22.22 -6.51 27.66
N ILE A 58 21.86 -5.94 28.82
CA ILE A 58 21.86 -6.63 30.12
C ILE A 58 20.79 -7.72 30.15
N GLU A 59 19.59 -7.38 29.74
CA GLU A 59 18.46 -8.33 29.66
C GLU A 59 18.69 -9.41 28.59
N VAL A 60 19.23 -9.04 27.45
CA VAL A 60 19.63 -9.98 26.39
C VAL A 60 20.67 -10.97 26.92
N ALA A 61 21.71 -10.52 27.59
CA ALA A 61 22.73 -11.38 28.22
C ALA A 61 22.14 -12.33 29.26
N ARG A 62 21.30 -11.82 30.15
CA ARG A 62 20.60 -12.60 31.19
C ARG A 62 19.72 -13.68 30.58
N ARG A 63 18.92 -13.34 29.57
CA ARG A 63 17.97 -14.25 28.90
C ARG A 63 18.68 -15.24 27.98
N ALA A 64 19.84 -14.90 27.43
CA ALA A 64 20.60 -15.80 26.57
C ALA A 64 20.96 -17.15 27.24
N THR A 65 21.09 -17.16 28.55
CA THR A 65 21.39 -18.36 29.36
C THR A 65 20.15 -19.05 29.91
N ARG A 66 19.04 -18.33 30.11
CA ARG A 66 17.83 -18.84 30.80
C ARG A 66 16.74 -19.30 29.83
N ASP A 67 16.46 -18.54 28.78
CA ASP A 67 15.34 -18.76 27.86
C ASP A 67 15.70 -18.40 26.40
N ARG A 68 16.87 -18.83 25.98
CA ARG A 68 17.47 -18.50 24.67
C ARG A 68 16.48 -18.60 23.49
N ASN A 69 15.64 -19.63 23.45
CA ASN A 69 14.72 -19.83 22.33
C ASN A 69 13.63 -18.76 22.29
N GLN A 70 13.08 -18.36 23.44
CA GLN A 70 12.10 -17.28 23.47
C GLN A 70 12.76 -15.94 23.18
N LEU A 71 13.96 -15.69 23.71
CA LEU A 71 14.72 -14.49 23.39
C LEU A 71 14.96 -14.33 21.88
N LEU A 72 15.33 -15.39 21.18
CA LEU A 72 15.52 -15.37 19.72
C LEU A 72 14.20 -15.07 18.97
N LYS A 73 13.06 -15.58 19.43
CA LYS A 73 11.75 -15.24 18.86
C LYS A 73 11.45 -13.75 19.06
N ASP A 74 11.67 -13.23 20.26
CA ASP A 74 11.41 -11.82 20.57
C ASP A 74 12.32 -10.88 19.78
N ILE A 75 13.62 -11.17 19.66
CA ILE A 75 14.56 -10.39 18.86
C ILE A 75 14.16 -10.40 17.37
N LYS A 76 13.77 -11.55 16.82
CA LYS A 76 13.30 -11.66 15.43
C LYS A 76 12.01 -10.88 15.19
N ALA A 77 11.15 -10.75 16.20
CA ALA A 77 9.88 -10.04 16.11
C ALA A 77 10.01 -8.51 16.21
N VAL A 78 11.15 -7.95 16.64
CA VAL A 78 11.31 -6.51 16.90
C VAL A 78 10.84 -5.66 15.72
N HIS A 79 11.39 -5.90 14.54
CA HIS A 79 11.04 -5.12 13.33
C HIS A 79 9.59 -5.37 12.85
N VAL A 80 9.06 -6.58 13.08
CA VAL A 80 7.67 -6.93 12.78
C VAL A 80 6.73 -6.13 13.67
N ASN A 81 6.97 -6.09 14.98
CA ASN A 81 6.15 -5.35 15.95
C ASN A 81 6.13 -3.84 15.63
N VAL A 82 7.29 -3.26 15.27
CA VAL A 82 7.38 -1.85 14.89
C VAL A 82 6.58 -1.57 13.61
N ARG A 83 6.70 -2.45 12.60
CA ARG A 83 5.95 -2.35 11.35
C ARG A 83 4.44 -2.43 11.60
N ASP A 84 4.01 -3.42 12.38
CA ASP A 84 2.60 -3.70 12.61
C ASP A 84 1.93 -2.59 13.43
N ARG A 85 2.65 -2.03 14.42
CA ARG A 85 2.18 -0.86 15.15
C ARG A 85 2.03 0.36 14.23
N ALA A 86 2.98 0.60 13.33
CA ALA A 86 2.90 1.68 12.36
C ALA A 86 1.74 1.47 11.36
N ALA A 87 1.53 0.24 10.90
CA ALA A 87 0.42 -0.10 10.02
C ALA A 87 -0.94 0.07 10.72
N TYR A 88 -1.06 -0.36 11.98
CA TYR A 88 -2.27 -0.19 12.78
C TYR A 88 -2.61 1.29 12.99
N LEU A 89 -1.64 2.12 13.37
CA LEU A 89 -1.85 3.56 13.49
C LEU A 89 -2.24 4.19 12.14
N GLY A 90 -1.56 3.79 11.06
CA GLY A 90 -1.89 4.25 9.71
C GLY A 90 -3.33 3.97 9.33
N THR A 91 -3.82 2.76 9.59
CA THR A 91 -5.22 2.38 9.33
C THR A 91 -6.22 3.25 10.11
N ARG A 92 -5.94 3.52 11.40
CA ARG A 92 -6.81 4.40 12.22
C ARG A 92 -6.83 5.82 11.68
N ILE A 93 -5.69 6.32 11.18
CA ILE A 93 -5.61 7.66 10.58
C ILE A 93 -6.40 7.71 9.27
N HIS A 94 -6.29 6.72 8.39
CA HIS A 94 -7.09 6.64 7.15
C HIS A 94 -8.59 6.61 7.45
N HIS A 95 -9.01 5.77 8.39
CA HIS A 95 -10.42 5.72 8.80
C HIS A 95 -10.92 7.05 9.37
N ARG A 96 -10.07 7.76 10.16
CA ARG A 96 -10.41 9.11 10.63
C ARG A 96 -10.52 10.09 9.47
N ALA A 97 -9.60 10.04 8.51
CA ALA A 97 -9.60 10.91 7.34
C ALA A 97 -10.84 10.69 6.46
N GLU A 98 -11.25 9.44 6.27
CA GLU A 98 -12.49 9.06 5.59
C GLU A 98 -13.71 9.71 6.28
N LYS A 99 -13.87 9.49 7.60
CA LYS A 99 -14.98 10.05 8.36
C LYS A 99 -15.03 11.58 8.28
N MET A 100 -13.86 12.23 8.36
CA MET A 100 -13.78 13.68 8.24
C MET A 100 -14.14 14.16 6.84
N ALA A 101 -13.70 13.45 5.78
CA ALA A 101 -14.03 13.78 4.39
C ALA A 101 -15.54 13.61 4.10
N LEU A 102 -16.19 12.64 4.74
CA LEU A 102 -17.62 12.35 4.61
C LEU A 102 -18.49 13.09 5.64
N LEU A 103 -17.92 14.01 6.42
CA LEU A 103 -18.58 14.74 7.51
C LEU A 103 -19.29 13.81 8.52
N ALA A 104 -18.80 12.58 8.67
CA ALA A 104 -19.33 11.58 9.57
C ALA A 104 -18.80 11.76 11.00
N PRO A 105 -19.57 11.40 12.04
CA PRO A 105 -19.14 11.51 13.42
C PRO A 105 -17.99 10.55 13.73
N PHE A 106 -17.10 10.95 14.64
CA PHE A 106 -15.98 10.16 15.12
C PHE A 106 -15.65 10.47 16.59
N GLU A 107 -15.06 9.47 17.26
CA GLU A 107 -14.60 9.63 18.65
C GLU A 107 -13.18 10.20 18.70
N PRO A 108 -12.81 10.96 19.74
CA PRO A 108 -11.44 11.42 19.97
C PRO A 108 -10.45 10.26 20.07
N ASP A 109 -9.24 10.47 19.56
CA ASP A 109 -8.15 9.49 19.60
C ASP A 109 -6.81 10.24 19.68
N THR A 110 -6.17 10.21 20.84
CA THR A 110 -4.97 11.00 21.14
C THR A 110 -3.78 10.69 20.25
N GLU A 111 -3.67 9.47 19.72
CA GLU A 111 -2.60 9.10 18.76
C GLU A 111 -2.92 9.56 17.33
N VAL A 112 -4.21 9.60 16.95
CA VAL A 112 -4.69 9.97 15.60
C VAL A 112 -4.90 11.47 15.44
N ASP A 113 -5.39 12.15 16.48
CA ASP A 113 -5.79 13.57 16.44
C ASP A 113 -4.70 14.52 15.94
N PRO A 114 -3.40 14.34 16.25
CA PRO A 114 -2.35 15.17 15.65
C PRO A 114 -2.29 15.11 14.12
N TYR A 115 -2.53 13.94 13.54
CA TYR A 115 -2.55 13.74 12.06
C TYR A 115 -3.83 14.28 11.45
N ALA A 116 -4.97 14.08 12.11
CA ALA A 116 -6.27 14.64 11.71
C ALA A 116 -6.23 16.17 11.66
N ARG A 117 -5.58 16.82 12.65
CA ARG A 117 -5.32 18.26 12.63
C ARG A 117 -4.54 18.69 11.39
N GLN A 118 -3.54 17.92 10.96
CA GLN A 118 -2.78 18.25 9.75
C GLN A 118 -3.62 18.14 8.49
N LEU A 119 -4.56 17.20 8.43
CA LEU A 119 -5.53 17.10 7.35
C LEU A 119 -6.46 18.31 7.31
N THR A 120 -7.00 18.74 8.46
CA THR A 120 -7.80 19.99 8.55
C THR A 120 -7.00 21.20 8.07
N LEU A 121 -5.74 21.34 8.51
CA LEU A 121 -4.86 22.42 8.06
C LEU A 121 -4.57 22.36 6.56
N PHE A 122 -4.47 21.17 5.99
CA PHE A 122 -4.34 21.00 4.54
C PHE A 122 -5.59 21.54 3.83
N TRP A 123 -6.77 21.12 4.20
CA TRP A 123 -8.02 21.58 3.60
C TRP A 123 -8.18 23.10 3.70
N GLN A 124 -7.91 23.68 4.87
CA GLN A 124 -7.95 25.14 5.07
C GLN A 124 -6.98 25.89 4.15
N ARG A 125 -5.73 25.42 4.03
CA ARG A 125 -4.73 26.05 3.18
C ARG A 125 -5.04 25.98 1.68
N TRP A 126 -5.74 24.94 1.25
CA TRP A 126 -6.13 24.73 -0.13
C TRP A 126 -7.53 25.28 -0.45
N ASP A 127 -8.20 25.95 0.50
CA ASP A 127 -9.55 26.50 0.33
C ASP A 127 -10.52 25.41 -0.15
N VAL A 128 -10.48 24.26 0.52
CA VAL A 128 -11.31 23.08 0.21
C VAL A 128 -12.65 23.23 0.92
N ASP A 129 -13.72 23.15 0.15
CA ASP A 129 -15.09 22.98 0.63
C ASP A 129 -15.40 21.47 0.67
N LEU A 130 -15.66 20.94 1.87
CA LEU A 130 -15.84 19.48 2.03
C LEU A 130 -17.12 18.97 1.37
N ASP A 131 -18.17 19.79 1.27
CA ASP A 131 -19.43 19.40 0.63
C ASP A 131 -19.33 19.42 -0.90
N GLU A 132 -18.52 20.35 -1.46
CA GLU A 132 -18.42 20.53 -2.91
C GLU A 132 -17.19 19.89 -3.54
N ASP A 133 -16.06 19.81 -2.81
CA ASP A 133 -14.75 19.45 -3.37
C ASP A 133 -14.36 17.99 -3.14
N ILE A 134 -14.95 17.30 -2.17
CA ILE A 134 -14.77 15.86 -1.99
C ILE A 134 -15.65 15.12 -2.99
N VAL A 135 -15.03 14.55 -4.01
CA VAL A 135 -15.75 13.78 -5.05
C VAL A 135 -16.06 12.36 -4.59
N ALA A 136 -15.10 11.72 -3.90
CA ALA A 136 -15.30 10.43 -3.25
C ALA A 136 -14.18 10.19 -2.23
N ALA A 137 -14.48 9.40 -1.19
CA ALA A 137 -13.51 8.87 -0.24
C ALA A 137 -13.65 7.34 -0.17
N GLU A 138 -12.51 6.63 0.02
CA GLU A 138 -12.44 5.15 0.14
C GLU A 138 -13.17 4.40 -1.00
N ILE A 139 -13.06 4.90 -2.24
CA ILE A 139 -13.70 4.28 -3.40
C ILE A 139 -12.81 3.17 -3.98
N THR A 140 -13.42 2.05 -4.34
CA THR A 140 -12.72 0.92 -4.97
C THR A 140 -12.67 1.07 -6.48
N PHE A 141 -11.48 0.99 -7.03
CA PHE A 141 -11.17 0.95 -8.46
C PHE A 141 -10.90 -0.49 -8.86
N ALA A 142 -11.46 -0.95 -9.99
CA ALA A 142 -11.27 -2.30 -10.49
C ALA A 142 -10.87 -2.32 -11.96
N HIS A 143 -10.04 -3.30 -12.30
CA HIS A 143 -9.63 -3.58 -13.67
C HIS A 143 -9.74 -5.09 -13.92
N ARG A 144 -10.93 -5.54 -14.32
CA ARG A 144 -11.26 -6.98 -14.48
C ARG A 144 -10.37 -7.66 -15.50
N ARG A 145 -10.15 -7.05 -16.67
CA ARG A 145 -9.30 -7.63 -17.72
C ARG A 145 -7.85 -7.84 -17.28
N LEU A 146 -7.31 -6.98 -16.43
CA LEU A 146 -5.97 -7.16 -15.88
C LEU A 146 -5.98 -7.93 -14.57
N GLY A 147 -7.13 -8.12 -13.91
CA GLY A 147 -7.28 -8.92 -12.69
C GLY A 147 -6.75 -8.24 -11.44
N TYR A 148 -6.97 -6.93 -11.26
CA TYR A 148 -6.62 -6.23 -10.03
C TYR A 148 -7.71 -5.26 -9.58
N ALA A 149 -7.72 -4.95 -8.27
CA ALA A 149 -8.52 -3.88 -7.69
C ALA A 149 -7.75 -3.16 -6.58
N GLY A 150 -8.21 -1.99 -6.20
CA GLY A 150 -7.60 -1.23 -5.11
C GLY A 150 -8.46 -0.06 -4.67
N THR A 151 -8.37 0.31 -3.40
CA THR A 151 -9.11 1.45 -2.85
C THR A 151 -8.25 2.71 -2.93
N GLY A 152 -8.85 3.80 -3.37
CA GLY A 152 -8.26 5.14 -3.35
C GLY A 152 -8.79 5.93 -2.17
N ASP A 153 -7.90 6.57 -1.41
CA ASP A 153 -8.27 7.23 -0.15
C ASP A 153 -9.19 8.41 -0.38
N VAL A 154 -8.86 9.29 -1.35
CA VAL A 154 -9.74 10.43 -1.69
C VAL A 154 -9.58 10.91 -3.13
N MET A 155 -10.70 11.23 -3.76
CA MET A 155 -10.77 12.07 -4.96
C MET A 155 -11.28 13.46 -4.58
N ILE A 156 -10.49 14.48 -4.88
CA ILE A 156 -10.72 15.86 -4.41
C ILE A 156 -10.43 16.89 -5.49
N LEU A 157 -11.23 17.95 -5.53
CA LEU A 157 -11.02 19.10 -6.39
C LEU A 157 -10.10 20.12 -5.71
N LEU A 158 -8.90 20.34 -6.25
CA LEU A 158 -7.97 21.35 -5.76
C LEU A 158 -7.70 22.45 -6.80
N ARG A 159 -7.51 23.69 -6.33
CA ARG A 159 -7.23 24.88 -7.17
C ARG A 159 -5.78 24.89 -7.70
N THR A 160 -5.46 23.92 -8.54
CA THR A 160 -4.10 23.71 -9.10
C THR A 160 -4.01 23.99 -10.60
N GLY A 161 -5.13 24.27 -11.27
CA GLY A 161 -5.15 24.56 -12.70
C GLY A 161 -4.30 25.78 -13.05
N TRP A 162 -3.67 25.77 -14.24
CA TRP A 162 -2.87 26.90 -14.74
C TRP A 162 -3.71 28.13 -15.12
N ARG A 163 -4.95 27.93 -15.55
CA ARG A 163 -5.87 29.02 -15.87
C ARG A 163 -6.41 29.66 -14.58
N ARG A 164 -6.68 30.98 -14.66
CA ARG A 164 -7.35 31.71 -13.58
C ARG A 164 -8.71 32.22 -14.08
N ILE A 165 -9.73 32.07 -13.24
CA ILE A 165 -11.07 32.62 -13.45
C ILE A 165 -11.37 33.48 -12.22
N LYS A 166 -11.73 34.74 -12.44
CA LYS A 166 -11.92 35.72 -11.36
C LYS A 166 -10.77 35.76 -10.33
N GLY A 167 -9.51 35.71 -10.84
CA GLY A 167 -8.31 35.76 -10.02
C GLY A 167 -7.92 34.44 -9.33
N ARG A 168 -8.80 33.44 -9.27
CA ARG A 168 -8.53 32.12 -8.64
C ARG A 168 -8.11 31.10 -9.69
N ARG A 169 -7.21 30.16 -9.33
CA ARG A 169 -6.87 29.01 -10.19
C ARG A 169 -8.09 28.11 -10.38
N THR A 170 -8.22 27.49 -11.56
CA THR A 170 -9.26 26.50 -11.81
C THR A 170 -9.03 25.25 -10.95
N LYS A 171 -10.12 24.62 -10.50
CA LYS A 171 -10.07 23.34 -9.80
C LYS A 171 -9.68 22.22 -10.76
N GLN A 172 -8.88 21.27 -10.30
CA GLN A 172 -8.53 20.03 -10.99
C GLN A 172 -8.83 18.84 -10.09
N LEU A 173 -9.31 17.75 -10.65
CA LEU A 173 -9.55 16.51 -9.91
C LEU A 173 -8.23 15.80 -9.62
N TRP A 174 -7.95 15.60 -8.35
CA TRP A 174 -6.84 14.86 -7.82
C TRP A 174 -7.29 13.53 -7.24
N LEU A 175 -6.54 12.47 -7.53
CA LEU A 175 -6.53 11.25 -6.74
C LEU A 175 -5.38 11.33 -5.76
N ILE A 176 -5.67 11.32 -4.48
CA ILE A 176 -4.69 11.45 -3.39
C ILE A 176 -4.73 10.19 -2.54
N ASP A 177 -3.56 9.70 -2.20
CA ASP A 177 -3.35 8.62 -1.24
C ASP A 177 -2.63 9.19 -0.01
N TYR A 178 -3.14 8.88 1.19
CA TYR A 178 -2.58 9.33 2.44
C TYR A 178 -1.42 8.45 2.87
N LYS A 179 -0.34 9.06 3.34
CA LYS A 179 0.79 8.33 3.92
C LYS A 179 1.19 8.94 5.26
N THR A 180 1.38 8.08 6.23
CA THR A 180 1.76 8.46 7.59
C THR A 180 3.15 7.96 7.93
N SER A 181 3.86 8.66 8.78
CA SER A 181 5.14 8.21 9.36
C SER A 181 5.45 9.03 10.60
N ALA A 182 6.01 8.40 11.61
CA ALA A 182 6.51 9.09 12.80
C ALA A 182 7.87 9.78 12.57
N THR A 183 8.69 9.25 11.65
CA THR A 183 10.11 9.64 11.55
C THR A 183 10.50 10.29 10.23
N ARG A 184 9.79 10.01 9.13
CA ARG A 184 10.16 10.51 7.81
C ARG A 184 9.64 11.93 7.57
N PRO A 185 10.40 12.80 6.86
CA PRO A 185 9.91 14.11 6.43
C PRO A 185 8.60 14.01 5.63
N ALA A 186 7.77 15.04 5.70
CA ALA A 186 6.51 15.07 4.94
C ALA A 186 6.71 15.16 3.42
N SER A 187 7.89 15.56 2.93
CA SER A 187 8.24 15.55 1.51
C SER A 187 8.66 14.17 0.97
N SER A 188 8.83 13.17 1.85
CA SER A 188 9.31 11.84 1.45
C SER A 188 8.23 11.03 0.75
N VAL A 189 8.57 10.40 -0.39
CA VAL A 189 7.74 9.46 -1.12
C VAL A 189 8.54 8.24 -1.52
N TYR A 190 7.86 7.17 -1.90
CA TYR A 190 8.46 5.99 -2.51
C TYR A 190 8.09 5.93 -4.00
N PRO A 191 9.00 5.47 -4.89
CA PRO A 191 8.72 5.36 -6.32
C PRO A 191 7.46 4.54 -6.64
N GLU A 192 7.20 3.47 -5.88
CA GLU A 192 6.03 2.63 -6.05
C GLU A 192 4.70 3.34 -5.76
N ASN A 193 4.69 4.47 -5.05
CA ASN A 193 3.48 5.27 -4.89
C ASN A 193 2.94 5.78 -6.24
N ALA A 194 3.82 6.09 -7.19
CA ALA A 194 3.40 6.45 -8.54
C ALA A 194 2.70 5.27 -9.26
N MET A 195 3.17 4.05 -9.03
CA MET A 195 2.58 2.83 -9.59
C MET A 195 1.20 2.56 -8.97
N GLN A 196 1.05 2.73 -7.66
CA GLN A 196 -0.22 2.63 -6.94
C GLN A 196 -1.26 3.59 -7.54
N LEU A 197 -0.95 4.88 -7.58
CA LEU A 197 -1.84 5.90 -8.10
C LEU A 197 -2.16 5.71 -9.59
N ALA A 198 -1.20 5.22 -10.39
CA ALA A 198 -1.42 4.92 -11.79
C ALA A 198 -2.35 3.71 -11.98
N ALA A 199 -2.23 2.65 -11.15
CA ALA A 199 -3.12 1.51 -11.20
C ALA A 199 -4.58 1.95 -10.99
N LEU A 200 -4.84 2.77 -9.96
CA LEU A 200 -6.18 3.29 -9.68
C LEU A 200 -6.67 4.21 -10.80
N ARG A 201 -5.85 5.17 -11.23
CA ARG A 201 -6.22 6.13 -12.28
C ARG A 201 -6.58 5.49 -13.62
N PHE A 202 -5.95 4.36 -13.98
CA PHE A 202 -6.17 3.64 -15.25
C PHE A 202 -6.96 2.35 -15.05
N ALA A 203 -7.73 2.24 -13.98
CA ALA A 203 -8.71 1.18 -13.79
C ALA A 203 -9.83 1.25 -14.84
N GLU A 204 -10.58 0.16 -15.00
CA GLU A 204 -11.71 0.09 -15.94
C GLU A 204 -12.96 0.76 -15.39
N CYS A 205 -13.22 0.57 -14.09
CA CYS A 205 -14.39 1.09 -13.41
C CYS A 205 -14.08 1.42 -11.95
N VAL A 206 -15.01 2.06 -11.30
CA VAL A 206 -15.13 2.16 -9.84
C VAL A 206 -16.36 1.39 -9.39
N TRP A 207 -16.32 0.81 -8.20
CA TRP A 207 -17.48 0.20 -7.59
C TRP A 207 -18.23 1.22 -6.75
N LEU A 208 -19.50 1.39 -7.06
CA LEU A 208 -20.39 2.28 -6.33
C LEU A 208 -20.93 1.61 -5.05
N PRO A 209 -21.51 2.37 -4.10
CA PRO A 209 -22.05 1.82 -2.86
C PRO A 209 -23.14 0.76 -3.03
N ASP A 210 -23.82 0.73 -4.18
CA ASP A 210 -24.86 -0.23 -4.54
C ASP A 210 -24.31 -1.45 -5.31
N ASP A 211 -22.98 -1.61 -5.36
CA ASP A 211 -22.26 -2.68 -6.07
C ASP A 211 -22.33 -2.60 -7.61
N THR A 212 -22.84 -1.51 -8.16
CA THR A 212 -22.81 -1.27 -9.60
C THR A 212 -21.48 -0.64 -10.04
N ASP A 213 -21.18 -0.77 -11.33
CA ASP A 213 -20.00 -0.16 -11.93
C ASP A 213 -20.27 1.31 -12.29
N GLY A 214 -19.40 2.19 -11.79
CA GLY A 214 -19.31 3.58 -12.22
C GLY A 214 -18.11 3.79 -13.16
N GLN A 215 -18.16 4.85 -13.95
CA GLN A 215 -17.00 5.27 -14.75
C GLN A 215 -15.92 5.86 -13.85
N VAL A 216 -14.64 5.55 -14.15
CA VAL A 216 -13.51 6.25 -13.51
C VAL A 216 -13.55 7.72 -13.92
N PRO A 217 -13.69 8.67 -12.99
CA PRO A 217 -13.70 10.08 -13.33
C PRO A 217 -12.39 10.51 -14.01
N PRO A 218 -12.40 11.59 -14.82
CA PRO A 218 -11.21 12.07 -15.51
C PRO A 218 -10.20 12.70 -14.54
N ILE A 219 -9.48 11.84 -13.79
CA ILE A 219 -8.46 12.24 -12.83
C ILE A 219 -7.34 13.00 -13.56
N GLN A 220 -7.16 14.28 -13.25
CA GLN A 220 -6.17 15.13 -13.91
C GLN A 220 -4.82 15.09 -13.22
N ARG A 221 -4.79 14.90 -11.90
CA ARG A 221 -3.60 14.90 -11.08
C ARG A 221 -3.60 13.74 -10.08
N THR A 222 -2.42 13.34 -9.68
CA THR A 222 -2.23 12.31 -8.64
C THR A 222 -1.16 12.79 -7.66
N GLY A 223 -1.31 12.43 -6.40
CA GLY A 223 -0.37 12.84 -5.37
C GLY A 223 -0.44 12.01 -4.11
N ILE A 224 0.59 12.16 -3.28
CA ILE A 224 0.64 11.63 -1.93
C ILE A 224 0.48 12.79 -0.95
N LEU A 225 -0.53 12.72 -0.10
CA LEU A 225 -0.64 13.61 1.04
C LEU A 225 0.01 12.94 2.26
N ASN A 226 1.21 13.38 2.53
CA ASN A 226 1.94 12.93 3.70
C ASN A 226 1.43 13.66 4.95
N LEU A 227 0.87 12.91 5.89
CA LEU A 227 0.47 13.39 7.20
C LEU A 227 1.51 13.00 8.25
N ARG A 228 1.92 13.94 9.08
CA ARG A 228 2.82 13.79 10.22
C ARG A 228 2.15 14.40 11.45
N GLN A 229 2.68 14.19 12.62
CA GLN A 229 2.10 14.79 13.84
C GLN A 229 2.12 16.34 13.81
N ARG A 230 3.15 16.94 13.20
CA ARG A 230 3.38 18.40 13.22
C ARG A 230 3.50 19.04 11.84
N SER A 231 3.32 18.30 10.77
CA SER A 231 3.45 18.82 9.40
C SER A 231 2.69 17.96 8.41
N HIS A 232 2.39 18.54 7.25
CA HIS A 232 1.87 17.81 6.10
C HIS A 232 2.50 18.35 4.82
N ALA A 233 2.48 17.53 3.77
CA ALA A 233 2.83 17.97 2.43
C ALA A 233 2.08 17.15 1.37
N LEU A 234 1.46 17.83 0.41
CA LEU A 234 0.99 17.21 -0.82
C LEU A 234 2.16 17.14 -1.81
N VAL A 235 2.57 15.93 -2.14
CA VAL A 235 3.64 15.67 -3.11
C VAL A 235 3.01 15.17 -4.41
N PRO A 236 3.03 15.95 -5.51
CA PRO A 236 2.56 15.48 -6.80
C PRO A 236 3.35 14.25 -7.26
N MET A 237 2.65 13.23 -7.73
CA MET A 237 3.25 11.98 -8.21
C MET A 237 2.89 11.73 -9.68
N PRO A 238 3.81 11.16 -10.48
CA PRO A 238 3.55 10.89 -11.90
C PRO A 238 2.70 9.62 -12.09
N GLY A 239 1.44 9.64 -11.63
CA GLY A 239 0.47 8.56 -11.88
C GLY A 239 0.06 8.51 -13.36
N ASN A 240 1.01 8.27 -14.25
CA ASN A 240 0.88 8.32 -15.69
C ASN A 240 0.99 6.92 -16.34
N ARG A 241 0.86 6.84 -17.67
CA ARG A 241 0.93 5.58 -18.43
C ARG A 241 2.27 4.85 -18.26
N ARG A 242 3.39 5.55 -17.98
CA ARG A 242 4.69 4.92 -17.72
C ARG A 242 4.68 4.20 -16.36
N ALA A 243 4.14 4.85 -15.32
CA ALA A 243 3.98 4.24 -14.00
C ALA A 243 2.98 3.06 -14.04
N HIS A 244 1.89 3.18 -14.84
CA HIS A 244 0.96 2.07 -15.03
C HIS A 244 1.61 0.88 -15.75
N ARG A 245 2.46 1.08 -16.75
CA ARG A 245 3.23 -0.01 -17.37
C ARG A 245 4.15 -0.71 -16.37
N ALA A 246 4.82 0.04 -15.50
CA ALA A 246 5.64 -0.53 -14.44
C ALA A 246 4.80 -1.34 -13.45
N PHE A 247 3.61 -0.85 -13.07
CA PHE A 247 2.66 -1.59 -12.24
C PHE A 247 2.24 -2.91 -12.90
N ARG A 248 1.93 -2.91 -14.20
CA ARG A 248 1.56 -4.12 -14.94
C ARG A 248 2.68 -5.17 -14.92
N GLY A 249 3.94 -4.76 -15.04
CA GLY A 249 5.09 -5.68 -14.88
C GLY A 249 5.11 -6.32 -13.49
N ALA A 250 4.92 -5.53 -12.43
CA ALA A 250 4.80 -6.06 -11.06
C ALA A 250 3.59 -6.98 -10.90
N LEU A 251 2.46 -6.67 -11.54
CA LEU A 251 1.26 -7.51 -11.53
C LEU A 251 1.51 -8.89 -12.14
N GLU A 252 2.16 -8.95 -13.30
CA GLU A 252 2.50 -10.23 -13.94
C GLU A 252 3.49 -11.04 -13.08
N THR A 253 4.50 -10.38 -12.49
CA THR A 253 5.40 -11.02 -11.52
C THR A 253 4.64 -11.59 -10.34
N THR A 254 3.71 -10.82 -9.76
CA THR A 254 2.89 -11.26 -8.62
C THR A 254 2.04 -12.48 -8.97
N LYS A 255 1.36 -12.44 -10.11
CA LYS A 255 0.54 -13.57 -10.59
C LYS A 255 1.38 -14.83 -10.78
N TRP A 256 2.56 -14.69 -11.37
CA TRP A 256 3.50 -15.80 -11.52
C TRP A 256 3.89 -16.38 -10.16
N LEU A 257 4.33 -15.55 -9.21
CA LEU A 257 4.75 -15.98 -7.88
C LEU A 257 3.63 -16.67 -7.08
N HIS A 258 2.37 -16.27 -7.28
CA HIS A 258 1.24 -16.88 -6.60
C HIS A 258 0.78 -18.21 -7.24
N ALA A 259 1.04 -18.42 -8.53
CA ALA A 259 0.63 -19.61 -9.27
C ALA A 259 1.75 -20.63 -9.45
N ALA A 260 3.01 -20.23 -9.39
CA ALA A 260 4.14 -21.10 -9.65
C ALA A 260 4.30 -22.16 -8.54
N PRO A 261 4.53 -23.42 -8.88
CA PRO A 261 4.82 -24.46 -7.89
C PRO A 261 6.15 -24.16 -7.18
N THR A 262 6.21 -24.52 -5.90
CA THR A 262 7.43 -24.36 -5.09
C THR A 262 8.44 -25.47 -5.27
N THR A 263 8.04 -26.55 -5.97
CA THR A 263 8.88 -27.71 -6.25
C THR A 263 8.70 -28.17 -7.69
N TYR A 264 9.79 -28.54 -8.34
CA TYR A 264 9.80 -29.16 -9.66
C TYR A 264 10.51 -30.53 -9.56
N PRO A 265 10.10 -31.52 -10.37
CA PRO A 265 10.80 -32.83 -10.38
C PRO A 265 12.24 -32.63 -10.80
N ALA A 266 13.13 -33.29 -10.09
CA ALA A 266 14.55 -33.34 -10.49
C ALA A 266 14.73 -34.17 -11.78
N LEU A 267 15.53 -33.67 -12.71
CA LEU A 267 15.95 -34.46 -13.85
C LEU A 267 16.93 -35.53 -13.35
N LEU A 268 16.57 -36.81 -13.51
CA LEU A 268 17.45 -37.92 -13.18
C LEU A 268 18.37 -38.18 -14.35
N PRO A 269 19.68 -38.57 -14.09
CA PRO A 269 20.56 -38.98 -15.14
C PRO A 269 20.04 -40.30 -15.78
N PRO A 270 20.31 -40.55 -17.07
CA PRO A 270 19.98 -41.84 -17.67
C PRO A 270 20.64 -42.98 -16.88
N PRO A 271 20.00 -44.15 -16.78
CA PRO A 271 20.61 -45.30 -16.12
C PRO A 271 21.99 -45.56 -16.77
N ALA A 272 22.97 -45.85 -15.91
CA ALA A 272 24.33 -46.19 -16.40
C ALA A 272 24.23 -47.33 -17.43
N GLU A 273 24.72 -47.10 -18.67
CA GLU A 273 24.86 -48.18 -19.64
C GLU A 273 25.72 -49.27 -19.01
N GLN A 274 25.16 -50.48 -18.96
CA GLN A 274 25.96 -51.64 -18.54
C GLN A 274 27.12 -51.75 -19.52
N GLN A 275 28.34 -51.42 -19.08
CA GLN A 275 29.54 -51.62 -19.88
C GLN A 275 29.58 -53.10 -20.21
N PRO A 276 29.74 -53.48 -21.50
CA PRO A 276 29.86 -54.88 -21.85
C PRO A 276 31.08 -55.48 -21.15
N THR A 277 30.84 -56.50 -20.35
CA THR A 277 31.92 -57.29 -19.68
C THR A 277 32.96 -57.70 -20.72
N ARG A 278 34.15 -57.09 -20.69
CA ARG A 278 35.25 -57.53 -21.46
C ARG A 278 35.52 -59.01 -21.05
N LYS A 279 35.15 -59.92 -21.94
CA LYS A 279 35.64 -61.32 -21.81
C LYS A 279 37.16 -61.27 -21.81
N ALA A 280 37.79 -61.72 -20.70
CA ALA A 280 39.20 -61.95 -20.65
C ALA A 280 39.53 -63.07 -21.64
N ALA A 281 40.51 -62.82 -22.53
CA ALA A 281 41.08 -63.76 -23.42
C ALA A 281 42.24 -64.57 -22.71
#